data_e88bdb85f5d98430a71e4da4245860c5
#
_entry.id   e88bdb85f5d98430a71e4da4245860c5
#
_cell.length_a   1.000
_cell.length_b   1.000
_cell.length_c   1.000
_cell.angle_alpha   90.00
_cell.angle_beta   90.00
_cell.angle_gamma   90.00
#
_symmetry.space_group_name_H-M   'P 1'
#
loop_
_entity.id
_entity.type
_entity.pdbx_description
1 polymer ?
#
loop_
_entity_poly.entity_id
_entity_poly.type
_entity_poly.pdbx_seq_one_letter_code
_entity_poly.pdbx_strand_id
1 'polypeptide(L)'
;MAVTSFKKLRIYLADDHPLTLAGVQEFLSRDVNIEVEQAVSNSSELVSALRASVPDIVITDYTMPGDTQYGDGIRFIEYLVRHFPQTKILVLTMVSNPMILSELYSAGVWGVLLKHEKLTEITGAIYNLRLGNKYYPQSYSRQEQESAGTDTIEEKVNTLSPREFEVLRLFVRGEGVAQIAQNLNRSVKTVSTQKRSAMKKLGVQSDQDLISFCVENAIFS
;
A
#
# COMPACT_ATOMS: atom_id res chain seq x y z
N MET A 1 -0.51 17.67 42.24
CA MET A 1 0.17 17.63 40.94
C MET A 1 -0.81 17.13 39.92
N ALA A 2 -1.27 17.95 38.98
CA ALA A 2 -2.17 17.52 37.93
C ALA A 2 -1.38 16.62 36.97
N VAL A 3 -1.73 15.34 36.91
CA VAL A 3 -1.23 14.42 35.89
C VAL A 3 -1.85 14.92 34.58
N THR A 4 -1.07 15.61 33.77
CA THR A 4 -1.42 15.97 32.40
C THR A 4 -1.62 14.66 31.66
N SER A 5 -2.87 14.20 31.53
CA SER A 5 -3.24 13.07 30.68
C SER A 5 -2.87 13.44 29.25
N PHE A 6 -1.72 13.00 28.78
CA PHE A 6 -1.37 13.12 27.36
C PHE A 6 -2.42 12.33 26.58
N LYS A 7 -3.14 13.03 25.68
CA LYS A 7 -4.09 12.38 24.78
C LYS A 7 -3.34 11.31 23.98
N LYS A 8 -3.77 10.07 24.09
CA LYS A 8 -3.20 8.95 23.30
C LYS A 8 -3.39 9.22 21.81
N LEU A 9 -2.44 8.78 21.03
CA LEU A 9 -2.50 8.81 19.57
C LEU A 9 -3.44 7.71 19.11
N ARG A 10 -4.52 8.08 18.44
CA ARG A 10 -5.56 7.17 17.97
C ARG A 10 -5.21 6.66 16.59
N ILE A 11 -5.13 5.34 16.45
CA ILE A 11 -4.73 4.67 15.21
C ILE A 11 -5.82 3.69 14.76
N TYR A 12 -6.12 3.69 13.47
CA TYR A 12 -6.88 2.63 12.81
C TYR A 12 -5.93 1.81 11.95
N LEU A 13 -6.12 0.48 11.97
CA LEU A 13 -5.39 -0.48 11.16
C LEU A 13 -6.33 -1.09 10.13
N ALA A 14 -5.85 -1.28 8.90
CA ALA A 14 -6.56 -1.99 7.85
C ALA A 14 -5.61 -2.88 7.06
N ASP A 15 -5.84 -4.18 7.06
CA ASP A 15 -5.05 -5.18 6.32
C ASP A 15 -5.89 -6.44 6.16
N ASP A 16 -5.95 -7.03 4.99
CA ASP A 16 -6.70 -8.27 4.75
C ASP A 16 -5.99 -9.54 5.27
N HIS A 17 -4.75 -9.39 5.76
CA HIS A 17 -3.97 -10.47 6.37
C HIS A 17 -4.11 -10.47 7.90
N PRO A 18 -4.84 -11.42 8.51
CA PRO A 18 -5.09 -11.44 9.96
C PRO A 18 -3.81 -11.47 10.81
N LEU A 19 -2.74 -12.13 10.33
CA LEU A 19 -1.46 -12.18 11.04
C LEU A 19 -0.77 -10.81 11.07
N THR A 20 -0.85 -10.04 9.99
CA THR A 20 -0.32 -8.67 9.95
C THR A 20 -1.07 -7.78 10.93
N LEU A 21 -2.41 -7.81 10.88
CA LEU A 21 -3.24 -7.04 11.83
C LEU A 21 -2.89 -7.37 13.28
N ALA A 22 -2.90 -8.64 13.63
CA ALA A 22 -2.60 -9.09 14.99
C ALA A 22 -1.17 -8.69 15.43
N GLY A 23 -0.18 -8.87 14.55
CA GLY A 23 1.21 -8.55 14.83
C GLY A 23 1.44 -7.05 15.01
N VAL A 24 0.88 -6.22 14.15
CA VAL A 24 0.99 -4.75 14.25
C VAL A 24 0.23 -4.23 15.48
N GLN A 25 -0.98 -4.73 15.73
CA GLN A 25 -1.78 -4.34 16.89
C GLN A 25 -1.07 -4.69 18.21
N GLU A 26 -0.57 -5.93 18.33
CA GLU A 26 0.20 -6.37 19.51
C GLU A 26 1.47 -5.52 19.69
N PHE A 27 2.19 -5.24 18.60
CA PHE A 27 3.39 -4.42 18.65
C PHE A 27 3.10 -3.00 19.15
N LEU A 28 2.05 -2.35 18.61
CA LEU A 28 1.68 -0.99 18.98
C LEU A 28 1.08 -0.89 20.39
N SER A 29 0.43 -1.95 20.89
CA SER A 29 -0.15 -1.97 22.25
C SER A 29 0.88 -1.82 23.37
N ARG A 30 2.17 -2.04 23.07
CA ARG A 30 3.29 -1.88 24.02
C ARG A 30 3.61 -0.42 24.31
N ASP A 31 3.19 0.50 23.46
CA ASP A 31 3.37 1.94 23.70
C ASP A 31 2.11 2.52 24.37
N VAL A 32 2.25 2.93 25.62
CA VAL A 32 1.13 3.49 26.42
C VAL A 32 0.52 4.77 25.85
N ASN A 33 1.23 5.44 24.93
CA ASN A 33 0.78 6.65 24.26
C ASN A 33 0.01 6.38 22.97
N ILE A 34 -0.10 5.12 22.55
CA ILE A 34 -0.80 4.70 21.33
C ILE A 34 -2.07 3.95 21.73
N GLU A 35 -3.13 4.16 20.97
CA GLU A 35 -4.40 3.43 21.08
C GLU A 35 -4.85 2.99 19.71
N VAL A 36 -4.85 1.67 19.47
CA VAL A 36 -5.43 1.09 18.26
C VAL A 36 -6.92 0.91 18.52
N GLU A 37 -7.74 1.83 17.99
CA GLU A 37 -9.18 1.83 18.23
C GLU A 37 -9.93 0.89 17.28
N GLN A 38 -9.42 0.71 16.08
CA GLN A 38 -10.03 -0.15 15.06
C GLN A 38 -8.94 -0.96 14.34
N ALA A 39 -9.26 -2.23 14.10
CA ALA A 39 -8.48 -3.12 13.24
C ALA A 39 -9.47 -3.84 12.32
N VAL A 40 -9.41 -3.56 11.03
CA VAL A 40 -10.40 -3.99 10.04
C VAL A 40 -9.73 -4.70 8.87
N SER A 41 -10.48 -5.51 8.14
CA SER A 41 -9.94 -6.42 7.12
C SER A 41 -10.21 -5.99 5.67
N ASN A 42 -10.94 -4.90 5.46
CA ASN A 42 -11.27 -4.41 4.11
C ASN A 42 -11.54 -2.91 4.07
N SER A 43 -11.59 -2.38 2.85
CA SER A 43 -11.75 -0.95 2.58
C SER A 43 -13.09 -0.40 3.06
N SER A 44 -14.19 -1.15 2.90
CA SER A 44 -15.53 -0.71 3.33
C SER A 44 -15.65 -0.58 4.84
N GLU A 45 -15.08 -1.52 5.59
CA GLU A 45 -15.01 -1.44 7.06
C GLU A 45 -14.20 -0.23 7.50
N LEU A 46 -13.02 0.01 6.87
CA LEU A 46 -12.20 1.17 7.17
C LEU A 46 -12.96 2.48 6.94
N VAL A 47 -13.61 2.63 5.78
CA VAL A 47 -14.38 3.84 5.48
C VAL A 47 -15.55 4.02 6.43
N SER A 48 -16.23 2.93 6.81
CA SER A 48 -17.31 2.97 7.81
C SER A 48 -16.81 3.46 9.17
N ALA A 49 -15.68 2.93 9.64
CA ALA A 49 -15.05 3.36 10.88
C ALA A 49 -14.63 4.84 10.83
N LEU A 50 -14.02 5.30 9.72
CA LEU A 50 -13.59 6.68 9.53
C LEU A 50 -14.75 7.69 9.50
N ARG A 51 -15.91 7.28 9.00
CA ARG A 51 -17.13 8.11 9.03
C ARG A 51 -17.73 8.22 10.42
N ALA A 52 -17.55 7.20 11.25
CA ALA A 52 -18.04 7.21 12.63
C ALA A 52 -17.13 8.03 13.57
N SER A 53 -15.83 7.94 13.39
CA SER A 53 -14.84 8.66 14.19
C SER A 53 -13.55 8.84 13.41
N VAL A 54 -12.87 9.97 13.59
CA VAL A 54 -11.65 10.33 12.87
C VAL A 54 -10.44 10.07 13.76
N PRO A 55 -9.54 9.09 13.41
CA PRO A 55 -8.28 8.86 14.12
C PRO A 55 -7.21 9.89 13.72
N ASP A 56 -6.12 9.91 14.48
CA ASP A 56 -4.94 10.73 14.14
C ASP A 56 -4.17 10.14 12.96
N ILE A 57 -4.06 8.78 12.92
CA ILE A 57 -3.34 8.04 11.88
C ILE A 57 -4.18 6.83 11.42
N VAL A 58 -4.16 6.57 10.13
CA VAL A 58 -4.58 5.30 9.54
C VAL A 58 -3.32 4.60 9.03
N ILE A 59 -3.12 3.35 9.42
CA ILE A 59 -2.15 2.44 8.80
C ILE A 59 -2.96 1.46 7.96
N THR A 60 -2.80 1.50 6.65
CA THR A 60 -3.58 0.67 5.73
C THR A 60 -2.69 -0.09 4.77
N ASP A 61 -3.02 -1.36 4.50
CA ASP A 61 -2.42 -2.04 3.37
C ASP A 61 -2.79 -1.32 2.07
N TYR A 62 -1.85 -1.36 1.12
CA TYR A 62 -2.07 -0.92 -0.26
C TYR A 62 -3.03 -1.86 -1.00
N THR A 63 -3.01 -3.15 -0.64
CA THR A 63 -3.62 -4.24 -1.38
C THR A 63 -4.60 -5.02 -0.50
N MET A 64 -5.89 -4.67 -0.55
CA MET A 64 -6.98 -5.37 0.16
C MET A 64 -8.05 -5.81 -0.83
N PRO A 65 -7.90 -6.99 -1.46
CA PRO A 65 -8.80 -7.47 -2.50
C PRO A 65 -10.19 -7.82 -1.95
N GLY A 66 -11.17 -7.86 -2.86
CA GLY A 66 -12.52 -8.37 -2.57
C GLY A 66 -13.54 -7.31 -2.20
N ASP A 67 -13.15 -6.08 -1.89
CA ASP A 67 -14.09 -4.98 -1.68
C ASP A 67 -14.55 -4.40 -3.02
N THR A 68 -15.85 -4.50 -3.29
CA THR A 68 -16.45 -4.03 -4.56
C THR A 68 -16.88 -2.57 -4.50
N GLN A 69 -16.96 -1.96 -3.32
CA GLN A 69 -17.46 -0.61 -3.14
C GLN A 69 -16.34 0.42 -3.25
N TYR A 70 -15.24 0.23 -2.54
CA TYR A 70 -14.11 1.17 -2.52
C TYR A 70 -12.89 0.61 -3.26
N GLY A 71 -12.80 -0.70 -3.44
CA GLY A 71 -11.64 -1.37 -4.04
C GLY A 71 -10.40 -1.24 -3.18
N ASP A 72 -9.23 -1.25 -3.82
CA ASP A 72 -7.91 -1.14 -3.19
C ASP A 72 -6.91 -0.37 -4.09
N GLY A 73 -5.63 -0.39 -3.73
CA GLY A 73 -4.57 0.25 -4.51
C GLY A 73 -4.61 1.77 -4.46
N ILE A 74 -3.97 2.40 -5.46
CA ILE A 74 -3.81 3.86 -5.50
C ILE A 74 -5.14 4.62 -5.43
N ARG A 75 -6.19 4.09 -6.06
CA ARG A 75 -7.51 4.75 -6.09
C ARG A 75 -8.14 4.82 -4.71
N PHE A 76 -7.99 3.77 -3.92
CA PHE A 76 -8.47 3.74 -2.55
C PHE A 76 -7.67 4.71 -1.66
N ILE A 77 -6.35 4.75 -1.82
CA ILE A 77 -5.49 5.69 -1.09
C ILE A 77 -5.85 7.15 -1.43
N GLU A 78 -6.03 7.48 -2.72
CA GLU A 78 -6.49 8.81 -3.15
C GLU A 78 -7.86 9.16 -2.55
N TYR A 79 -8.78 8.18 -2.47
CA TYR A 79 -10.07 8.35 -1.83
C TYR A 79 -9.91 8.72 -0.36
N LEU A 80 -9.08 7.99 0.39
CA LEU A 80 -8.84 8.25 1.82
C LEU A 80 -8.26 9.64 2.04
N VAL A 81 -7.21 10.00 1.31
CA VAL A 81 -6.55 11.32 1.44
C VAL A 81 -7.51 12.46 1.15
N ARG A 82 -8.36 12.31 0.12
CA ARG A 82 -9.33 13.34 -0.29
C ARG A 82 -10.46 13.52 0.73
N HIS A 83 -11.00 12.42 1.27
CA HIS A 83 -12.21 12.46 2.09
C HIS A 83 -11.93 12.57 3.59
N PHE A 84 -10.71 12.23 4.02
CA PHE A 84 -10.29 12.29 5.42
C PHE A 84 -8.99 13.11 5.59
N PRO A 85 -8.98 14.40 5.19
CA PRO A 85 -7.77 15.23 5.15
C PRO A 85 -7.16 15.51 6.52
N GLN A 86 -7.90 15.27 7.61
CA GLN A 86 -7.42 15.44 8.98
C GLN A 86 -6.64 14.23 9.50
N THR A 87 -6.77 13.08 8.81
CA THR A 87 -6.12 11.83 9.18
C THR A 87 -4.83 11.65 8.38
N LYS A 88 -3.75 11.31 9.04
CA LYS A 88 -2.49 11.00 8.37
C LYS A 88 -2.52 9.56 7.87
N ILE A 89 -2.38 9.38 6.57
CA ILE A 89 -2.38 8.05 5.94
C ILE A 89 -0.94 7.53 5.87
N LEU A 90 -0.70 6.38 6.49
CA LEU A 90 0.52 5.59 6.43
C LEU A 90 0.21 4.29 5.70
N VAL A 91 0.83 4.06 4.56
CA VAL A 91 0.59 2.87 3.74
C VAL A 91 1.57 1.78 4.14
N LEU A 92 1.08 0.59 4.47
CA LEU A 92 1.85 -0.61 4.73
C LEU A 92 1.75 -1.53 3.50
N THR A 93 2.87 -1.90 2.85
CA THR A 93 2.80 -2.60 1.57
C THR A 93 3.99 -3.52 1.33
N MET A 94 3.80 -4.55 0.50
CA MET A 94 4.92 -5.34 -0.07
C MET A 94 5.55 -4.66 -1.30
N VAL A 95 4.91 -3.62 -1.83
CA VAL A 95 5.35 -2.96 -3.07
C VAL A 95 6.50 -2.01 -2.79
N SER A 96 7.69 -2.32 -3.33
CA SER A 96 8.91 -1.50 -3.24
C SER A 96 9.19 -0.67 -4.51
N ASN A 97 8.35 -0.77 -5.55
CA ASN A 97 8.53 -0.06 -6.81
C ASN A 97 8.59 1.46 -6.62
N PRO A 98 9.69 2.15 -6.95
CA PRO A 98 9.87 3.58 -6.71
C PRO A 98 8.82 4.46 -7.38
N MET A 99 8.33 4.08 -8.56
CA MET A 99 7.31 4.84 -9.26
C MET A 99 5.96 4.79 -8.53
N ILE A 100 5.62 3.63 -7.93
CA ILE A 100 4.41 3.48 -7.12
C ILE A 100 4.56 4.25 -5.81
N LEU A 101 5.72 4.16 -5.16
CA LEU A 101 6.00 4.94 -3.97
C LEU A 101 5.89 6.45 -4.26
N SER A 102 6.45 6.92 -5.37
CA SER A 102 6.33 8.31 -5.81
C SER A 102 4.87 8.72 -6.07
N GLU A 103 4.07 7.83 -6.68
CA GLU A 103 2.64 8.08 -6.91
C GLU A 103 1.87 8.17 -5.60
N LEU A 104 2.15 7.31 -4.62
CA LEU A 104 1.57 7.37 -3.28
C LEU A 104 1.87 8.72 -2.59
N TYR A 105 3.14 9.17 -2.61
CA TYR A 105 3.49 10.47 -2.05
C TYR A 105 2.85 11.64 -2.79
N SER A 106 2.70 11.52 -4.11
CA SER A 106 2.00 12.51 -4.95
C SER A 106 0.50 12.56 -4.63
N ALA A 107 -0.10 11.42 -4.29
CA ALA A 107 -1.48 11.34 -3.83
C ALA A 107 -1.69 11.99 -2.45
N GLY A 108 -0.62 12.21 -1.68
CA GLY A 108 -0.67 12.95 -0.42
C GLY A 108 -0.54 12.08 0.84
N VAL A 109 -0.04 10.86 0.74
CA VAL A 109 0.24 10.05 1.94
C VAL A 109 1.32 10.68 2.81
N TRP A 110 1.28 10.38 4.09
CA TRP A 110 2.26 10.85 5.06
C TRP A 110 3.46 9.92 5.20
N GLY A 111 3.33 8.67 4.78
CA GLY A 111 4.43 7.72 4.76
C GLY A 111 4.07 6.41 4.11
N VAL A 112 5.11 5.66 3.78
CA VAL A 112 5.01 4.28 3.31
C VAL A 112 5.95 3.41 4.14
N LEU A 113 5.48 2.26 4.57
CA LEU A 113 6.22 1.20 5.25
C LEU A 113 6.21 -0.04 4.39
N LEU A 114 7.33 -0.72 4.29
CA LEU A 114 7.41 -1.99 3.57
C LEU A 114 7.20 -3.15 4.55
N LYS A 115 6.28 -4.07 4.23
CA LYS A 115 5.94 -5.21 5.10
C LYS A 115 7.13 -6.16 5.39
N HIS A 116 8.17 -6.13 4.58
CA HIS A 116 9.41 -6.88 4.82
C HIS A 116 10.42 -6.15 5.71
N GLU A 117 10.19 -4.87 6.04
CA GLU A 117 11.02 -4.15 6.99
C GLU A 117 10.69 -4.55 8.43
N LYS A 118 11.56 -4.15 9.36
CA LYS A 118 11.37 -4.46 10.78
C LYS A 118 10.13 -3.76 11.33
N LEU A 119 9.36 -4.43 12.18
CA LEU A 119 8.21 -3.82 12.88
C LEU A 119 8.58 -2.54 13.65
N THR A 120 9.82 -2.39 14.08
CA THR A 120 10.31 -1.18 14.75
C THR A 120 10.25 0.07 13.87
N GLU A 121 10.25 -0.09 12.53
CA GLU A 121 10.09 1.04 11.61
C GLU A 121 8.72 1.69 11.72
N ILE A 122 7.69 0.92 12.11
CA ILE A 122 6.33 1.45 12.35
C ILE A 122 6.36 2.54 13.44
N THR A 123 7.09 2.30 14.53
CA THR A 123 7.23 3.30 15.61
C THR A 123 7.95 4.54 15.10
N GLY A 124 9.03 4.37 14.32
CA GLY A 124 9.75 5.46 13.70
C GLY A 124 8.88 6.31 12.77
N ALA A 125 8.07 5.65 11.94
CA ALA A 125 7.12 6.31 11.06
C ALA A 125 6.06 7.10 11.84
N ILE A 126 5.41 6.48 12.83
CA ILE A 126 4.41 7.14 13.69
C ILE A 126 5.01 8.37 14.38
N TYR A 127 6.23 8.27 14.90
CA TYR A 127 6.93 9.38 15.55
C TYR A 127 7.18 10.54 14.56
N ASN A 128 7.66 10.25 13.35
CA ASN A 128 7.83 11.27 12.31
C ASN A 128 6.50 11.94 11.95
N LEU A 129 5.44 11.14 11.77
CA LEU A 129 4.11 11.68 11.47
C LEU A 129 3.61 12.57 12.61
N ARG A 130 3.83 12.19 13.87
CA ARG A 130 3.45 12.99 15.03
C ARG A 130 4.13 14.38 15.04
N LEU A 131 5.40 14.42 14.62
CA LEU A 131 6.16 15.67 14.49
C LEU A 131 5.76 16.52 13.26
N GLY A 132 4.85 16.02 12.41
CA GLY A 132 4.44 16.69 11.17
C GLY A 132 5.39 16.45 10.01
N ASN A 133 6.29 15.47 10.11
CA ASN A 133 7.21 15.08 9.06
C ASN A 133 6.66 13.88 8.28
N LYS A 134 6.95 13.81 6.99
CA LYS A 134 6.72 12.60 6.19
C LYS A 134 7.75 11.53 6.55
N TYR A 135 7.34 10.27 6.44
CA TYR A 135 8.22 9.11 6.59
C TYR A 135 8.47 8.46 5.24
N TYR A 136 9.73 8.12 4.96
CA TYR A 136 10.16 7.44 3.74
C TYR A 136 10.88 6.14 4.12
N PRO A 137 10.58 4.99 3.46
CA PRO A 137 11.29 3.74 3.72
C PRO A 137 12.77 3.87 3.35
N GLN A 138 13.63 3.13 4.04
CA GLN A 138 15.08 3.22 3.83
C GLN A 138 15.51 2.87 2.40
N SER A 139 14.81 1.94 1.76
CA SER A 139 15.03 1.55 0.36
C SER A 139 14.77 2.71 -0.62
N TYR A 140 13.82 3.58 -0.33
CA TYR A 140 13.50 4.74 -1.17
C TYR A 140 14.66 5.76 -1.20
N SER A 141 15.32 5.98 -0.07
CA SER A 141 16.46 6.90 0.04
C SER A 141 17.75 6.37 -0.60
N ARG A 142 17.91 5.05 -0.72
CA ARG A 142 19.09 4.43 -1.35
C ARG A 142 19.04 4.43 -2.86
N GLN A 143 17.86 4.34 -3.46
CA GLN A 143 17.71 4.27 -4.93
C GLN A 143 18.04 5.58 -5.66
N GLU A 144 18.05 6.73 -4.98
CA GLU A 144 18.59 7.97 -5.56
C GLU A 144 20.13 7.91 -5.74
N GLN A 145 20.82 6.95 -5.14
CA GLN A 145 22.29 6.85 -5.15
C GLN A 145 22.84 5.63 -5.92
N GLU A 146 22.04 4.60 -6.23
CA GLU A 146 22.53 3.36 -6.83
C GLU A 146 21.75 2.98 -8.11
N SER A 147 21.94 3.72 -9.19
CA SER A 147 21.57 3.27 -10.53
C SER A 147 22.78 2.60 -11.20
N ALA A 148 23.04 1.33 -10.90
CA ALA A 148 23.97 0.48 -11.66
C ALA A 148 23.69 -1.00 -11.42
N GLY A 149 22.95 -1.63 -12.32
CA GLY A 149 23.21 -2.91 -12.96
C GLY A 149 23.32 -4.17 -12.12
N THR A 150 22.20 -4.83 -11.88
CA THR A 150 22.11 -6.29 -11.87
C THR A 150 20.68 -6.67 -12.26
N ASP A 151 20.54 -7.62 -13.21
CA ASP A 151 19.24 -8.10 -13.78
C ASP A 151 18.40 -8.89 -12.74
N THR A 152 18.13 -8.30 -11.61
CA THR A 152 17.34 -8.93 -10.55
C THR A 152 15.82 -8.83 -10.87
N ILE A 153 15.04 -9.75 -10.31
CA ILE A 153 13.57 -9.77 -10.44
C ILE A 153 12.99 -8.45 -9.93
N GLU A 154 13.53 -7.94 -8.84
CA GLU A 154 13.13 -6.67 -8.23
C GLU A 154 13.35 -5.49 -9.19
N GLU A 155 14.47 -5.46 -9.92
CA GLU A 155 14.72 -4.44 -10.95
C GLU A 155 13.72 -4.52 -12.10
N LYS A 156 13.36 -5.72 -12.57
CA LYS A 156 12.36 -5.89 -13.62
C LYS A 156 10.99 -5.36 -13.16
N VAL A 157 10.59 -5.68 -11.94
CA VAL A 157 9.34 -5.16 -11.35
C VAL A 157 9.39 -3.64 -11.20
N ASN A 158 10.54 -3.10 -10.82
CA ASN A 158 10.77 -1.66 -10.67
C ASN A 158 10.73 -0.89 -12.01
N THR A 159 10.88 -1.57 -13.15
CA THR A 159 10.68 -0.94 -14.47
C THR A 159 9.22 -0.75 -14.86
N LEU A 160 8.30 -1.38 -14.16
CA LEU A 160 6.86 -1.26 -14.42
C LEU A 160 6.38 0.14 -14.07
N SER A 161 5.67 0.78 -14.99
CA SER A 161 4.94 1.99 -14.64
C SER A 161 3.80 1.67 -13.66
N PRO A 162 3.34 2.63 -12.85
CA PRO A 162 2.20 2.41 -11.94
C PRO A 162 0.96 1.85 -12.63
N ARG A 163 0.72 2.26 -13.89
CA ARG A 163 -0.42 1.78 -14.70
C ARG A 163 -0.26 0.34 -15.16
N GLU A 164 0.94 -0.07 -15.52
CA GLU A 164 1.27 -1.47 -15.86
C GLU A 164 1.19 -2.36 -14.63
N PHE A 165 1.72 -1.89 -13.52
CA PHE A 165 1.69 -2.59 -12.24
C PHE A 165 0.24 -2.86 -11.78
N GLU A 166 -0.64 -1.84 -11.80
CA GLU A 166 -2.06 -1.99 -11.45
C GLU A 166 -2.78 -3.01 -12.34
N VAL A 167 -2.53 -2.98 -13.65
CA VAL A 167 -3.12 -3.95 -14.58
C VAL A 167 -2.64 -5.36 -14.27
N LEU A 168 -1.33 -5.56 -14.02
CA LEU A 168 -0.80 -6.87 -13.68
C LEU A 168 -1.33 -7.39 -12.36
N ARG A 169 -1.41 -6.54 -11.34
CA ARG A 169 -1.93 -6.88 -10.02
C ARG A 169 -3.36 -7.45 -10.10
N LEU A 170 -4.25 -6.78 -10.83
CA LEU A 170 -5.62 -7.22 -11.01
C LEU A 170 -5.70 -8.50 -11.88
N PHE A 171 -4.85 -8.58 -12.91
CA PHE A 171 -4.83 -9.74 -13.79
C PHE A 171 -4.36 -11.02 -13.08
N VAL A 172 -3.32 -10.95 -12.28
CA VAL A 172 -2.79 -12.11 -11.50
C VAL A 172 -3.80 -12.60 -10.47
N ARG A 173 -4.70 -11.72 -9.99
CA ARG A 173 -5.83 -12.08 -9.12
C ARG A 173 -6.98 -12.78 -9.86
N GLY A 174 -6.88 -12.94 -11.17
CA GLY A 174 -7.87 -13.64 -11.99
C GLY A 174 -8.90 -12.73 -12.66
N GLU A 175 -8.73 -11.40 -12.59
CA GLU A 175 -9.63 -10.50 -13.31
C GLU A 175 -9.35 -10.53 -14.81
N GLY A 176 -10.42 -10.69 -15.61
CA GLY A 176 -10.33 -10.58 -17.06
C GLY A 176 -10.04 -9.15 -17.53
N VAL A 177 -9.38 -9.00 -18.68
CA VAL A 177 -9.00 -7.68 -19.24
C VAL A 177 -10.18 -6.71 -19.35
N ALA A 178 -11.37 -7.21 -19.67
CA ALA A 178 -12.60 -6.40 -19.75
C ALA A 178 -13.03 -5.88 -18.36
N GLN A 179 -12.93 -6.74 -17.34
CA GLN A 179 -13.23 -6.38 -15.95
C GLN A 179 -12.23 -5.33 -15.43
N ILE A 180 -10.95 -5.55 -15.68
CA ILE A 180 -9.88 -4.59 -15.32
C ILE A 180 -10.13 -3.23 -16.00
N ALA A 181 -10.53 -3.23 -17.27
CA ALA A 181 -10.85 -2.02 -18.00
C ALA A 181 -12.00 -1.23 -17.35
N GLN A 182 -13.04 -1.93 -16.93
CA GLN A 182 -14.16 -1.35 -16.19
C GLN A 182 -13.71 -0.82 -14.81
N ASN A 183 -13.00 -1.63 -14.04
CA ASN A 183 -12.52 -1.26 -12.70
C ASN A 183 -11.61 -0.03 -12.73
N LEU A 184 -10.74 0.08 -13.73
CA LEU A 184 -9.79 1.18 -13.87
C LEU A 184 -10.34 2.37 -14.69
N ASN A 185 -11.59 2.33 -15.16
CA ASN A 185 -12.18 3.31 -16.07
C ASN A 185 -11.29 3.57 -17.31
N ARG A 186 -10.85 2.49 -17.96
CA ARG A 186 -9.99 2.51 -19.16
C ARG A 186 -10.59 1.68 -20.27
N SER A 187 -10.14 1.88 -21.53
CA SER A 187 -10.55 1.02 -22.63
C SER A 187 -9.88 -0.37 -22.52
N VAL A 188 -10.56 -1.41 -22.99
CA VAL A 188 -10.01 -2.77 -23.12
C VAL A 188 -8.70 -2.76 -23.91
N LYS A 189 -8.62 -1.95 -24.97
CA LYS A 189 -7.41 -1.76 -25.77
C LYS A 189 -6.25 -1.20 -24.95
N THR A 190 -6.52 -0.22 -24.10
CA THR A 190 -5.52 0.38 -23.20
C THR A 190 -4.97 -0.65 -22.22
N VAL A 191 -5.86 -1.40 -21.55
CA VAL A 191 -5.47 -2.43 -20.58
C VAL A 191 -4.68 -3.54 -21.24
N SER A 192 -5.11 -4.02 -22.42
CA SER A 192 -4.38 -5.04 -23.18
C SER A 192 -2.98 -4.57 -23.58
N THR A 193 -2.83 -3.29 -23.95
CA THR A 193 -1.53 -2.70 -24.33
C THR A 193 -0.63 -2.61 -23.08
N GLN A 194 -1.14 -2.15 -21.95
CA GLN A 194 -0.43 -2.06 -20.69
C GLN A 194 0.01 -3.44 -20.19
N LYS A 195 -0.88 -4.45 -20.23
CA LYS A 195 -0.53 -5.84 -19.89
C LYS A 195 0.63 -6.36 -20.75
N ARG A 196 0.53 -6.19 -22.07
CA ARG A 196 1.57 -6.67 -23.00
C ARG A 196 2.90 -5.95 -22.79
N SER A 197 2.87 -4.64 -22.55
CA SER A 197 4.08 -3.86 -22.23
C SER A 197 4.74 -4.36 -20.95
N ALA A 198 3.97 -4.60 -19.91
CA ALA A 198 4.45 -5.13 -18.65
C ALA A 198 5.05 -6.53 -18.81
N MET A 199 4.38 -7.44 -19.52
CA MET A 199 4.90 -8.78 -19.82
C MET A 199 6.26 -8.71 -20.52
N LYS A 200 6.41 -7.79 -21.48
CA LYS A 200 7.71 -7.59 -22.16
C LYS A 200 8.81 -7.14 -21.20
N LYS A 201 8.51 -6.24 -20.27
CA LYS A 201 9.47 -5.75 -19.26
C LYS A 201 9.89 -6.85 -18.29
N LEU A 202 8.94 -7.72 -17.89
CA LEU A 202 9.21 -8.87 -17.03
C LEU A 202 9.91 -10.03 -17.77
N GLY A 203 9.92 -10.02 -19.10
CA GLY A 203 10.52 -11.08 -19.91
C GLY A 203 9.66 -12.34 -20.02
N VAL A 204 8.33 -12.23 -19.80
CA VAL A 204 7.36 -13.33 -19.88
C VAL A 204 6.57 -13.25 -21.19
N GLN A 205 6.20 -14.43 -21.76
CA GLN A 205 5.61 -14.49 -23.09
C GLN A 205 4.12 -14.87 -23.09
N SER A 206 3.65 -15.59 -22.08
CA SER A 206 2.27 -16.03 -21.98
C SER A 206 1.62 -15.54 -20.67
N ASP A 207 0.29 -15.56 -20.63
CA ASP A 207 -0.48 -15.24 -19.43
C ASP A 207 -0.17 -16.23 -18.29
N GLN A 208 0.09 -17.48 -18.63
CA GLN A 208 0.44 -18.51 -17.67
C GLN A 208 1.83 -18.25 -17.07
N ASP A 209 2.82 -17.91 -17.93
CA ASP A 209 4.17 -17.54 -17.46
C ASP A 209 4.12 -16.31 -16.55
N LEU A 210 3.27 -15.33 -16.89
CA LEU A 210 3.08 -14.13 -16.07
C LEU A 210 2.55 -14.49 -14.67
N ILE A 211 1.53 -15.32 -14.59
CA ILE A 211 0.95 -15.73 -13.30
C ILE A 211 1.98 -16.52 -12.49
N SER A 212 2.65 -17.51 -13.10
CA SER A 212 3.70 -18.28 -12.43
C SER A 212 4.83 -17.39 -11.92
N PHE A 213 5.33 -16.48 -12.76
CA PHE A 213 6.37 -15.52 -12.40
C PHE A 213 5.97 -14.67 -11.18
N CYS A 214 4.75 -14.15 -11.17
CA CYS A 214 4.28 -13.31 -10.07
C CYS A 214 4.07 -14.10 -8.76
N VAL A 215 3.55 -15.33 -8.85
CA VAL A 215 3.33 -16.21 -7.68
C VAL A 215 4.67 -16.69 -7.09
N GLU A 216 5.58 -17.20 -7.93
CA GLU A 216 6.88 -17.71 -7.49
C GLU A 216 7.75 -16.64 -6.83
N ASN A 217 7.57 -15.38 -7.22
CA ASN A 217 8.35 -14.26 -6.72
C ASN A 217 7.57 -13.37 -5.72
N ALA A 218 6.39 -13.79 -5.29
CA ALA A 218 5.55 -13.11 -4.30
C ALA A 218 5.33 -11.59 -4.60
N ILE A 219 5.14 -11.25 -5.90
CA ILE A 219 5.12 -9.84 -6.34
C ILE A 219 3.86 -9.10 -5.89
N PHE A 220 2.74 -9.81 -5.72
CA PHE A 220 1.44 -9.22 -5.36
C PHE A 220 0.78 -9.92 -4.16
N SER A 221 1.54 -10.68 -3.38
CA SER A 221 1.08 -11.39 -2.17
C SER A 221 1.25 -10.54 -0.92
#